data_141f0de4de53f87c99b4f8e747cffc63
#
_entry.id   141f0de4de53f87c99b4f8e747cffc63
#
_cell.length_a   1.000
_cell.length_b   1.000
_cell.length_c   1.000
_cell.angle_alpha   90.00
_cell.angle_beta   90.00
_cell.angle_gamma   90.00
#
_symmetry.space_group_name_H-M   'P 1'
#
loop_
_entity.id
_entity.type
_entity.pdbx_description
1 polymer ?
#
loop_
_entity_poly.entity_id
_entity_poly.type
_entity_poly.pdbx_seq_one_letter_code
_entity_poly.pdbx_strand_id
1 'polypeptide(L)' 'MPSEEPAKRPITTDEAASAAHDILGFVIAKWRNAALPQSALAEALIDAGVAEAVRTRGPQGAAAMLLKLANEFGRTA' A
#
# COMPACT_ATOMS: atom_id res chain seq x y z
N MET A 1 34.40 -2.23 7.31
CA MET A 1 33.79 -2.02 7.19
C MET A 1 33.10 -1.77 6.94
N PRO A 2 32.84 -1.86 7.06
CA PRO A 2 32.07 -1.74 6.69
C PRO A 2 31.43 -1.24 6.49
N SER A 3 31.14 -1.00 6.56
CA SER A 3 30.47 -0.58 6.33
C SER A 3 30.02 -0.23 5.61
N GLU A 4 29.95 -0.32 5.17
CA GLU A 4 29.58 -0.04 4.32
C GLU A 4 28.45 -0.01 4.09
N GLU A 5 27.95 0.18 4.56
CA GLU A 5 26.78 0.27 4.36
C GLU A 5 26.35 1.38 3.71
N PRO A 6 26.72 1.64 2.65
CA PRO A 6 26.40 2.78 1.88
C PRO A 6 25.00 2.82 1.51
N ALA A 7 24.39 1.74 1.57
CA ALA A 7 23.04 1.74 1.19
C ALA A 7 22.19 2.47 2.16
N LYS A 8 22.81 3.14 3.05
CA LYS A 8 22.04 3.79 4.05
C LYS A 8 21.45 5.09 3.62
N ARG A 9 21.52 5.48 2.40
CA ARG A 9 20.82 6.68 2.00
C ARG A 9 19.33 6.51 2.19
N PRO A 10 18.62 7.56 2.56
CA PRO A 10 17.18 7.45 2.76
C PRO A 10 16.46 7.11 1.46
N ILE A 11 15.44 6.30 1.57
CA ILE A 11 14.59 5.98 0.43
C ILE A 11 13.62 7.14 0.23
N THR A 12 13.48 7.60 -1.00
CA THR A 12 12.52 8.66 -1.29
C THR A 12 11.10 8.12 -1.25
N THR A 13 10.15 9.02 -1.14
CA THR A 13 8.75 8.64 -1.15
C THR A 13 8.39 7.93 -2.45
N ASP A 14 8.93 8.42 -3.57
CA ASP A 14 8.65 7.81 -4.86
C ASP A 14 9.20 6.40 -4.96
N GLU A 15 10.41 6.20 -4.44
CA GLU A 15 11.01 4.87 -4.44
C GLU A 15 10.23 3.91 -3.58
N ALA A 16 9.77 4.38 -2.42
CA ALA A 16 8.98 3.54 -1.54
C ALA A 16 7.65 3.17 -2.17
N ALA A 17 7.00 4.13 -2.83
CA ALA A 17 5.73 3.87 -3.49
C ALA A 17 5.92 2.86 -4.62
N SER A 18 6.98 3.01 -5.39
CA SER A 18 7.25 2.08 -6.48
C SER A 18 7.49 0.67 -5.97
N ALA A 19 8.26 0.55 -4.88
CA ALA A 19 8.51 -0.75 -4.28
C ALA A 19 7.22 -1.38 -3.77
N ALA A 20 6.36 -0.58 -3.16
CA ALA A 20 5.08 -1.08 -2.67
C ALA A 20 4.21 -1.59 -3.81
N HIS A 21 4.15 -0.83 -4.90
CA HIS A 21 3.37 -1.24 -6.05
C HIS A 21 3.89 -2.55 -6.64
N ASP A 22 5.20 -2.71 -6.71
CA ASP A 22 5.79 -3.93 -7.24
C ASP A 22 5.43 -5.14 -6.39
N ILE A 23 5.56 -4.99 -5.08
CA ILE A 23 5.28 -6.08 -4.16
C ILE A 23 3.80 -6.44 -4.19
N LEU A 24 2.93 -5.43 -4.17
CA LEU A 24 1.49 -5.67 -4.21
C LEU A 24 1.08 -6.28 -5.54
N GLY A 25 1.70 -5.84 -6.64
CA GLY A 25 1.41 -6.44 -7.94
C GLY A 25 1.75 -7.91 -7.97
N PHE A 26 2.87 -8.28 -7.35
CA PHE A 26 3.26 -9.68 -7.26
C PHE A 26 2.23 -10.50 -6.47
N VAL A 27 1.81 -9.96 -5.34
CA VAL A 27 0.80 -10.63 -4.50
C VAL A 27 -0.51 -10.79 -5.25
N ILE A 28 -0.94 -9.74 -5.93
CA ILE A 28 -2.20 -9.80 -6.69
C ILE A 28 -2.11 -10.83 -7.80
N ALA A 29 -0.99 -10.90 -8.49
CA ALA A 29 -0.82 -11.89 -9.55
C ALA A 29 -0.86 -13.30 -9.01
N LYS A 30 -0.21 -13.53 -7.88
CA LYS A 30 -0.21 -14.85 -7.24
C LYS A 30 -1.63 -15.26 -6.85
N TRP A 31 -2.38 -14.32 -6.29
CA TRP A 31 -3.75 -14.61 -5.89
C TRP A 31 -4.61 -14.95 -7.09
N ARG A 32 -4.44 -14.18 -8.16
CA ARG A 32 -5.22 -14.40 -9.39
C ARG A 32 -4.90 -15.76 -10.00
N ASN A 33 -3.62 -16.12 -9.99
CA ASN A 33 -3.20 -17.40 -10.54
C ASN A 33 -3.69 -18.57 -9.72
N ALA A 34 -3.96 -18.37 -8.44
CA ALA A 34 -4.48 -19.42 -7.58
C ALA A 34 -5.99 -19.56 -7.70
N ALA A 35 -6.62 -18.71 -8.52
CA ALA A 35 -8.06 -18.77 -8.76
C ALA A 35 -8.88 -18.57 -7.49
N LEU A 36 -8.39 -17.71 -6.62
CA LEU A 36 -9.10 -17.38 -5.39
C LEU A 36 -10.02 -16.18 -5.62
N PRO A 37 -11.05 -16.02 -4.77
CA PRO A 37 -11.99 -14.91 -4.96
C PRO A 37 -11.30 -13.55 -4.91
N GLN A 38 -11.51 -12.73 -5.93
CA GLN A 38 -10.89 -11.42 -6.01
C GLN A 38 -11.42 -10.47 -4.95
N SER A 39 -12.70 -10.60 -4.59
CA SER A 39 -13.27 -9.71 -3.59
C SER A 39 -12.61 -9.91 -2.23
N ALA A 40 -12.24 -11.14 -1.91
CA ALA A 40 -11.57 -11.39 -0.63
C ALA A 40 -10.20 -10.72 -0.59
N LEU A 41 -9.49 -10.73 -1.70
CA LEU A 41 -8.20 -10.06 -1.75
C LEU A 41 -8.37 -8.55 -1.62
N ALA A 42 -9.36 -8.00 -2.31
CA ALA A 42 -9.58 -6.56 -2.25
C ALA A 42 -9.88 -6.11 -0.83
N GLU A 43 -10.75 -6.84 -0.13
CA GLU A 43 -11.05 -6.51 1.25
C GLU A 43 -9.84 -6.61 2.14
N ALA A 44 -9.04 -7.66 1.96
CA ALA A 44 -7.85 -7.85 2.78
C ALA A 44 -6.84 -6.73 2.56
N LEU A 45 -6.68 -6.30 1.31
CA LEU A 45 -5.76 -5.22 1.00
C LEU A 45 -6.21 -3.90 1.62
N ILE A 46 -7.51 -3.63 1.57
CA ILE A 46 -8.03 -2.42 2.17
C ILE A 46 -7.85 -2.45 3.67
N ASP A 47 -8.21 -3.57 4.30
CA ASP A 47 -8.06 -3.70 5.75
C ASP A 47 -6.62 -3.52 6.18
N ALA A 48 -5.70 -4.18 5.49
CA ALA A 48 -4.29 -4.07 5.82
C ALA A 48 -3.79 -2.64 5.63
N GLY A 49 -4.24 -1.99 4.54
CA GLY A 49 -3.85 -0.63 4.28
C GLY A 49 -4.36 0.33 5.33
N VAL A 50 -5.60 0.16 5.75
CA VAL A 50 -6.18 1.00 6.81
C VAL A 50 -5.41 0.81 8.09
N ALA A 51 -5.10 -0.43 8.46
CA ALA A 51 -4.36 -0.69 9.69
C ALA A 51 -3.00 0.00 9.66
N GLU A 52 -2.29 -0.07 8.52
CA GLU A 52 -1.02 0.60 8.41
C GLU A 52 -1.16 2.12 8.45
N ALA A 53 -2.20 2.65 7.84
CA ALA A 53 -2.43 4.09 7.86
C ALA A 53 -2.70 4.58 9.28
N VAL A 54 -3.49 3.83 10.04
CA VAL A 54 -3.76 4.20 11.43
C VAL A 54 -2.48 4.14 12.26
N ARG A 55 -1.68 3.10 12.03
CA ARG A 55 -0.45 2.94 12.79
C ARG A 55 0.54 4.07 12.51
N THR A 56 0.59 4.55 11.28
CA THR A 56 1.60 5.53 10.89
C THR A 56 1.11 6.97 10.95
N ARG A 57 -0.18 7.20 10.75
CA ARG A 57 -0.74 8.55 10.70
C ARG A 57 -1.76 8.84 11.79
N GLY A 58 -2.11 7.84 12.58
CA GLY A 58 -3.17 7.97 13.55
C GLY A 58 -4.55 7.85 12.92
N PRO A 59 -5.59 7.69 13.75
CA PRO A 59 -6.95 7.49 13.22
C PRO A 59 -7.45 8.65 12.36
N GLN A 60 -7.17 9.88 12.77
CA GLN A 60 -7.64 11.03 12.00
C GLN A 60 -6.91 11.18 10.69
N GLY A 61 -5.60 10.94 10.69
CA GLY A 61 -4.85 11.00 9.45
C GLY A 61 -5.27 9.92 8.48
N ALA A 62 -5.56 8.73 9.01
CA ALA A 62 -6.03 7.65 8.16
C ALA A 62 -7.39 7.98 7.56
N ALA A 63 -8.29 8.54 8.38
CA ALA A 63 -9.61 8.90 7.90
C ALA A 63 -9.53 9.95 6.79
N ALA A 64 -8.66 10.94 6.95
CA ALA A 64 -8.50 11.97 5.94
C ALA A 64 -7.98 11.38 4.62
N MET A 65 -7.04 10.46 4.71
CA MET A 65 -6.50 9.80 3.53
C MET A 65 -7.57 8.99 2.81
N LEU A 66 -8.37 8.25 3.57
CA LEU A 66 -9.42 7.45 2.98
C LEU A 66 -10.50 8.31 2.33
N LEU A 67 -10.84 9.40 2.98
CA LEU A 67 -11.83 10.31 2.42
C LEU A 67 -11.35 10.89 1.10
N LYS A 68 -10.09 11.27 1.05
CA LYS A 68 -9.52 11.80 -0.18
C LYS A 68 -9.59 10.78 -1.31
N LEU A 69 -9.23 9.54 -1.00
CA LEU A 69 -9.29 8.50 -2.01
C LEU A 69 -10.71 8.21 -2.46
N ALA A 70 -11.64 8.20 -1.51
CA ALA A 70 -13.04 7.97 -1.86
C ALA A 70 -13.56 9.06 -2.77
N ASN A 71 -13.18 10.31 -2.50
CA ASN A 71 -13.61 11.42 -3.34
C ASN A 71 -13.03 11.32 -4.74
N GLU A 72 -11.78 10.89 -4.85
CA GLU A 72 -11.14 10.73 -6.14
C GLU A 72 -11.81 9.64 -6.96
N PHE A 73 -12.14 8.52 -6.33
CA PHE A 73 -12.84 7.46 -7.00
C PHE A 73 -14.23 7.90 -7.43
N GLY A 74 -14.94 8.59 -6.56
CA GLY A 74 -16.28 9.07 -6.90
C GLY A 74 -16.26 10.00 -8.08
N ARG A 75 -15.19 10.78 -8.21
CA ARG A 75 -15.08 11.74 -9.29
C ARG A 75 -14.83 11.05 -10.62
N THR A 76 -14.10 9.95 -10.63
CA THR A 76 -13.79 9.25 -11.87
C THR A 76 -14.86 8.25 -12.23
N ALA A 77 -15.69 7.87 -11.30
CA ALA A 77 -16.77 6.95 -11.58
C ALA A 77 -17.91 7.67 -12.24
#